data_e5e4bc44974a87ed6be2cfaf56f3af27
#
_entry.id   e5e4bc44974a87ed6be2cfaf56f3af27
#
_cell.length_a   1.000
_cell.length_b   1.000
_cell.length_c   1.000
_cell.angle_alpha   90.00
_cell.angle_beta   90.00
_cell.angle_gamma   90.00
#
_symmetry.space_group_name_H-M   'P 1'
#
loop_
_entity.id
_entity.type
_entity.pdbx_description
1 polymer ?
#
loop_
_entity_poly.entity_id
_entity_poly.type
_entity_poly.pdbx_seq_one_letter_code
_entity_poly.pdbx_strand_id
1 'polypeptide(L)'
;MDASDLRRNAPFTLSGGQKRRVAIATVLAMDPSVLVMDEPTSNLDPRARRQIISLIGSFPHTTLIATHDLDMVLDLCERTIVMSGGRIAADDATERVFGDRRLLQECGLEVPWRMRTRV
;
A
#
# COMPACT_ATOMS: atom_id res chain seq x y z
N MET A 1 8.10 7.57 -13.09
CA MET A 1 9.14 6.51 -13.18
C MET A 1 9.09 5.88 -14.55
N ASP A 2 10.23 5.74 -15.16
CA ASP A 2 10.35 5.07 -16.45
C ASP A 2 11.01 3.69 -16.25
N ALA A 3 10.23 2.62 -16.43
CA ALA A 3 10.73 1.24 -16.31
C ALA A 3 11.73 0.88 -17.42
N SER A 4 11.73 1.59 -18.55
CA SER A 4 12.66 1.32 -19.64
C SER A 4 14.12 1.58 -19.25
N ASP A 5 14.36 2.50 -18.33
CA ASP A 5 15.71 2.78 -17.84
C ASP A 5 16.30 1.59 -17.07
N LEU A 6 15.44 0.78 -16.46
CA LEU A 6 15.85 -0.38 -15.67
C LEU A 6 16.17 -1.61 -16.54
N ARG A 7 15.72 -1.64 -17.79
CA ARG A 7 15.98 -2.77 -18.70
C ARG A 7 17.46 -2.94 -19.03
N ARG A 8 18.24 -1.87 -18.89
CA ARG A 8 19.69 -1.87 -19.18
C ARG A 8 20.48 -2.50 -18.05
N ASN A 9 19.87 -2.65 -16.87
CA ASN A 9 20.52 -3.25 -15.72
C ASN A 9 20.30 -4.75 -15.70
N ALA A 10 21.33 -5.50 -15.34
CA ALA A 10 21.15 -6.92 -15.08
C ALA A 10 20.19 -7.10 -13.88
N PRO A 11 19.25 -8.08 -13.90
CA PRO A 11 18.26 -8.24 -12.83
C PRO A 11 18.86 -8.33 -11.42
N PHE A 12 20.03 -8.96 -11.27
CA PHE A 12 20.69 -9.12 -9.99
C PHE A 12 21.30 -7.82 -9.44
N THR A 13 21.41 -6.77 -10.25
CA THR A 13 21.92 -5.46 -9.80
C THR A 13 20.81 -4.51 -9.35
N LEU A 14 19.55 -4.88 -9.56
CA LEU A 14 18.41 -4.04 -9.16
C LEU A 14 18.20 -4.09 -7.65
N SER A 15 17.92 -2.93 -7.05
CA SER A 15 17.50 -2.85 -5.65
C SER A 15 16.11 -3.50 -5.46
N GLY A 16 15.75 -3.81 -4.22
CA GLY A 16 14.41 -4.32 -3.89
C GLY A 16 13.29 -3.38 -4.35
N GLY A 17 13.49 -2.06 -4.18
CA GLY A 17 12.53 -1.06 -4.62
C GLY A 17 12.41 -1.00 -6.15
N GLN A 18 13.52 -1.10 -6.86
CA GLN A 18 13.52 -1.14 -8.32
C GLN A 18 12.82 -2.38 -8.86
N LYS A 19 13.09 -3.54 -8.28
CA LYS A 19 12.42 -4.80 -8.65
C LYS A 19 10.90 -4.68 -8.45
N ARG A 20 10.50 -4.09 -7.35
CA ARG A 20 9.07 -3.92 -7.04
C ARG A 20 8.39 -2.96 -8.01
N ARG A 21 9.03 -1.84 -8.34
CA ARG A 21 8.52 -0.91 -9.34
C ARG A 21 8.34 -1.56 -10.71
N VAL A 22 9.31 -2.34 -11.14
CA VAL A 22 9.23 -3.06 -12.41
C VAL A 22 8.08 -4.06 -12.40
N ALA A 23 7.93 -4.82 -11.31
CA ALA A 23 6.85 -5.79 -11.17
C ALA A 23 5.47 -5.11 -11.24
N ILE A 24 5.27 -4.02 -10.51
CA ILE A 24 4.00 -3.28 -10.52
C ILE A 24 3.75 -2.66 -11.88
N ALA A 25 4.75 -2.02 -12.49
CA ALA A 25 4.61 -1.41 -13.81
C ALA A 25 4.26 -2.46 -14.88
N THR A 26 4.83 -3.65 -14.78
CA THR A 26 4.51 -4.76 -15.68
C THR A 26 3.04 -5.18 -15.57
N VAL A 27 2.54 -5.30 -14.34
CA VAL A 27 1.13 -5.64 -14.10
C VAL A 27 0.22 -4.52 -14.60
N LEU A 28 0.54 -3.26 -14.33
CA LEU A 28 -0.24 -2.11 -14.79
C LEU A 28 -0.29 -2.02 -16.31
N ALA A 29 0.79 -2.42 -16.99
CA ALA A 29 0.84 -2.42 -18.46
C ALA A 29 -0.16 -3.41 -19.09
N MET A 30 -0.61 -4.41 -18.33
CA MET A 30 -1.66 -5.33 -18.75
C MET A 30 -3.06 -4.74 -18.66
N ASP A 31 -3.19 -3.53 -18.11
CA ASP A 31 -4.44 -2.80 -17.90
C ASP A 31 -5.54 -3.65 -17.24
N PRO A 32 -5.30 -4.20 -16.05
CA PRO A 32 -6.27 -5.06 -15.36
C PRO A 32 -7.46 -4.23 -14.87
N SER A 33 -8.64 -4.83 -14.81
CA SER A 33 -9.83 -4.19 -14.20
C SER A 33 -9.72 -4.10 -12.69
N VAL A 34 -9.02 -5.04 -12.07
CA VAL A 34 -8.80 -5.11 -10.62
C VAL A 34 -7.33 -5.42 -10.37
N LEU A 35 -6.71 -4.63 -9.53
CA LEU A 35 -5.33 -4.83 -9.09
C LEU A 35 -5.35 -5.31 -7.65
N VAL A 36 -4.72 -6.46 -7.40
CA VAL A 36 -4.59 -7.02 -6.05
C VAL A 36 -3.12 -7.03 -5.66
N MET A 37 -2.82 -6.47 -4.51
CA MET A 37 -1.44 -6.40 -4.01
C MET A 37 -1.37 -6.82 -2.54
N ASP A 38 -0.29 -7.50 -2.18
CA ASP A 38 0.01 -7.90 -0.82
C ASP A 38 1.31 -7.22 -0.38
N GLU A 39 1.22 -6.38 0.65
CA GLU A 39 2.34 -5.65 1.25
C GLU A 39 3.25 -4.95 0.21
N PRO A 40 2.68 -4.08 -0.63
CA PRO A 40 3.46 -3.51 -1.75
C PRO A 40 4.59 -2.58 -1.32
N THR A 41 4.58 -2.06 -0.09
CA THR A 41 5.59 -1.13 0.43
C THR A 41 6.52 -1.76 1.46
N SER A 42 6.41 -3.07 1.74
CA SER A 42 7.23 -3.72 2.76
C SER A 42 8.72 -3.71 2.40
N ASN A 43 9.57 -3.50 3.42
CA ASN A 43 11.03 -3.53 3.29
C ASN A 43 11.60 -2.51 2.28
N LEU A 44 10.91 -1.41 2.06
CA LEU A 44 11.38 -0.31 1.22
C LEU A 44 11.85 0.86 2.07
N ASP A 45 12.90 1.55 1.59
CA ASP A 45 13.30 2.82 2.16
C ASP A 45 12.21 3.89 1.89
N PRO A 46 12.23 5.03 2.58
CA PRO A 46 11.18 6.04 2.43
C PRO A 46 11.01 6.57 1.01
N ARG A 47 12.09 6.70 0.25
CA ARG A 47 12.03 7.18 -1.13
C ARG A 47 11.37 6.17 -2.04
N ALA A 48 11.79 4.91 -1.97
CA ALA A 48 11.20 3.82 -2.75
C ALA A 48 9.72 3.64 -2.39
N ARG A 49 9.40 3.73 -1.10
CA ARG A 49 8.02 3.66 -0.62
C ARG A 49 7.13 4.74 -1.25
N ARG A 50 7.59 6.00 -1.26
CA ARG A 50 6.83 7.09 -1.88
C ARG A 50 6.62 6.86 -3.38
N GLN A 51 7.62 6.34 -4.07
CA GLN A 51 7.51 6.04 -5.50
C GLN A 51 6.47 4.96 -5.77
N ILE A 52 6.43 3.92 -4.95
CA ILE A 52 5.42 2.85 -5.08
C ILE A 52 4.01 3.39 -4.80
N ILE A 53 3.84 4.18 -3.74
CA ILE A 53 2.54 4.78 -3.41
C ILE A 53 2.04 5.65 -4.56
N SER A 54 2.91 6.47 -5.14
CA SER A 54 2.56 7.31 -6.29
C SER A 54 2.15 6.48 -7.50
N LEU A 55 2.87 5.39 -7.76
CA LEU A 55 2.57 4.49 -8.87
C LEU A 55 1.20 3.80 -8.69
N ILE A 56 0.94 3.30 -7.50
CA ILE A 56 -0.36 2.67 -7.18
C ILE A 56 -1.49 3.70 -7.29
N GLY A 57 -1.27 4.91 -6.78
CA GLY A 57 -2.26 5.99 -6.82
C GLY A 57 -2.62 6.45 -8.23
N SER A 58 -1.76 6.19 -9.21
CA SER A 58 -2.02 6.52 -10.61
C SER A 58 -2.92 5.50 -11.32
N PHE A 59 -3.17 4.35 -10.70
CA PHE A 59 -4.00 3.29 -11.30
C PHE A 59 -5.48 3.68 -11.22
N PRO A 60 -6.19 3.77 -12.38
CA PRO A 60 -7.54 4.34 -12.43
C PRO A 60 -8.67 3.36 -12.12
N HIS A 61 -8.35 2.08 -11.88
CA HIS A 61 -9.35 1.04 -11.66
C HIS A 61 -9.37 0.56 -10.22
N THR A 62 -10.15 -0.46 -9.94
CA THR A 62 -10.30 -1.02 -8.59
C THR A 62 -8.99 -1.63 -8.08
N THR A 63 -8.61 -1.27 -6.86
CA THR A 63 -7.41 -1.79 -6.20
C THR A 63 -7.79 -2.41 -4.86
N LEU A 64 -7.27 -3.59 -4.59
CA LEU A 64 -7.36 -4.26 -3.30
C LEU A 64 -5.95 -4.46 -2.75
N ILE A 65 -5.68 -3.89 -1.57
CA ILE A 65 -4.36 -3.94 -0.95
C ILE A 65 -4.46 -4.58 0.42
N ALA A 66 -3.69 -5.65 0.65
CA ALA A 66 -3.50 -6.21 1.98
C ALA A 66 -2.19 -5.65 2.56
N THR A 67 -2.25 -4.99 3.71
CA THR A 67 -1.07 -4.31 4.25
C THR A 67 -1.20 -3.97 5.73
N HIS A 68 -0.05 -3.78 6.39
CA HIS A 68 0.07 -3.17 7.71
C HIS A 68 0.53 -1.71 7.63
N ASP A 69 0.77 -1.19 6.44
CA ASP A 69 1.19 0.20 6.23
C ASP A 69 -0.03 1.12 6.26
N LEU A 70 -0.45 1.52 7.44
CA LEU A 70 -1.69 2.27 7.63
C LEU A 70 -1.58 3.70 7.10
N ASP A 71 -0.40 4.29 7.07
CA ASP A 71 -0.20 5.61 6.46
C ASP A 71 -0.41 5.55 4.95
N MET A 72 0.03 4.48 4.29
CA MET A 72 -0.27 4.26 2.87
C MET A 72 -1.78 4.09 2.64
N VAL A 73 -2.46 3.36 3.52
CA VAL A 73 -3.91 3.16 3.43
C VAL A 73 -4.64 4.51 3.50
N LEU A 74 -4.20 5.40 4.38
CA LEU A 74 -4.76 6.76 4.46
C LEU A 74 -4.55 7.53 3.16
N ASP A 75 -3.43 7.34 2.48
CA ASP A 75 -3.14 8.04 1.22
C ASP A 75 -3.96 7.51 0.05
N LEU A 76 -4.23 6.22 0.01
CA LEU A 76 -4.72 5.56 -1.20
C LEU A 76 -6.15 5.01 -1.10
N CYS A 77 -6.65 4.73 0.11
CA CYS A 77 -7.85 3.94 0.27
C CYS A 77 -8.95 4.72 0.97
N GLU A 78 -10.12 4.78 0.35
CA GLU A 78 -11.31 5.39 0.94
C GLU A 78 -12.06 4.44 1.87
N ARG A 79 -11.94 3.14 1.63
CA ARG A 79 -12.57 2.08 2.41
C ARG A 79 -11.51 1.17 3.00
N THR A 80 -11.71 0.78 4.24
CA THR A 80 -10.81 -0.13 4.94
C THR A 80 -11.59 -1.25 5.59
N ILE A 81 -11.10 -2.47 5.39
CA ILE A 81 -11.59 -3.66 6.07
C ILE A 81 -10.50 -4.11 7.03
N VAL A 82 -10.83 -4.18 8.32
CA VAL A 82 -9.92 -4.69 9.33
C VAL A 82 -10.24 -6.16 9.59
N MET A 83 -9.23 -7.01 9.49
CA MET A 83 -9.36 -8.42 9.78
C MET A 83 -8.63 -8.77 11.06
N SER A 84 -9.23 -9.58 11.90
CA SER A 84 -8.64 -10.07 13.15
C SER A 84 -9.18 -11.46 13.45
N GLY A 85 -8.27 -12.39 13.77
CA GLY A 85 -8.66 -13.77 14.09
C GLY A 85 -9.45 -14.48 12.99
N GLY A 86 -9.14 -14.18 11.72
CA GLY A 86 -9.84 -14.79 10.58
C GLY A 86 -11.24 -14.22 10.33
N ARG A 87 -11.60 -13.11 10.98
CA ARG A 87 -12.90 -12.48 10.85
C ARG A 87 -12.77 -11.00 10.48
N ILE A 88 -13.82 -10.44 9.90
CA ILE A 88 -13.91 -9.00 9.66
C ILE A 88 -14.31 -8.32 10.96
N ALA A 89 -13.39 -7.49 11.50
CA ALA A 89 -13.63 -6.71 12.70
C ALA A 89 -14.28 -5.35 12.39
N ALA A 90 -13.99 -4.79 11.21
CA ALA A 90 -14.60 -3.53 10.77
C ALA A 90 -14.54 -3.46 9.23
N ASP A 91 -15.50 -2.74 8.67
CA ASP A 91 -15.58 -2.45 7.24
C ASP A 91 -16.29 -1.11 7.09
N ASP A 92 -15.53 -0.03 6.90
CA ASP A 92 -16.07 1.32 6.85
C ASP A 92 -15.08 2.25 6.12
N ALA A 93 -15.45 3.52 6.03
CA ALA A 93 -14.56 4.56 5.54
C ALA A 93 -13.26 4.56 6.33
N THR A 94 -12.13 4.71 5.63
CA THR A 94 -10.80 4.62 6.23
C THR A 94 -10.63 5.56 7.42
N GLU A 95 -11.10 6.80 7.32
CA GLU A 95 -10.98 7.76 8.40
C GLU A 95 -11.76 7.35 9.64
N ARG A 96 -12.92 6.74 9.47
CA ARG A 96 -13.71 6.23 10.60
C ARG A 96 -13.04 5.06 11.28
N VAL A 97 -12.53 4.13 10.50
CA VAL A 97 -11.81 2.96 11.03
C VAL A 97 -10.60 3.41 11.84
N PHE A 98 -9.79 4.30 11.30
CA PHE A 98 -8.55 4.74 11.96
C PHE A 98 -8.79 5.78 13.06
N GLY A 99 -9.96 6.40 13.09
CA GLY A 99 -10.40 7.22 14.20
C GLY A 99 -10.84 6.43 15.44
N ASP A 100 -11.12 5.16 15.27
CA ASP A 100 -11.48 4.25 16.37
C ASP A 100 -10.24 3.61 16.97
N ARG A 101 -9.62 4.30 17.92
CA ARG A 101 -8.38 3.86 18.56
C ARG A 101 -8.54 2.55 19.31
N ARG A 102 -9.69 2.33 19.90
CA ARG A 102 -9.99 1.10 20.63
C ARG A 102 -10.00 -0.10 19.70
N LEU A 103 -10.65 0.02 18.55
CA LEU A 103 -10.65 -1.00 17.50
C LEU A 103 -9.23 -1.35 17.05
N LEU A 104 -8.43 -0.34 16.74
CA LEU A 104 -7.05 -0.55 16.32
C LEU A 104 -6.23 -1.28 17.38
N GLN A 105 -6.36 -0.86 18.64
CA GLN A 105 -5.66 -1.49 19.75
C GLN A 105 -6.09 -2.94 19.93
N GLU A 106 -7.37 -3.23 19.90
CA GLU A 106 -7.92 -4.59 20.06
C GLU A 106 -7.47 -5.51 18.92
N CYS A 107 -7.26 -4.96 17.72
CA CYS A 107 -6.80 -5.71 16.55
C CYS A 107 -5.29 -5.72 16.38
N GLY A 108 -4.54 -5.20 17.34
CA GLY A 108 -3.07 -5.18 17.29
C GLY A 108 -2.49 -4.23 16.25
N LEU A 109 -3.24 -3.21 15.86
CA LEU A 109 -2.82 -2.21 14.90
C LEU A 109 -2.40 -0.92 15.61
N GLU A 110 -1.37 -0.27 15.09
CA GLU A 110 -0.95 1.02 15.58
C GLU A 110 -1.68 2.15 14.87
N VAL A 111 -1.98 3.22 15.61
CA VAL A 111 -2.53 4.44 15.02
C VAL A 111 -1.56 4.96 13.96
N PRO A 112 -2.05 5.29 12.75
CA PRO A 112 -1.18 5.86 11.71
C PRO A 112 -0.41 7.07 12.20
N TRP A 113 0.85 7.17 11.79
CA TRP A 113 1.75 8.24 12.26
C TRP A 113 1.14 9.63 12.15
N ARG A 114 0.49 9.93 11.03
CA ARG A 114 -0.14 11.24 10.80
C ARG A 114 -1.24 11.57 11.80
N MET A 115 -1.92 10.56 12.32
CA MET A 115 -3.00 10.72 13.28
C MET A 115 -2.50 10.83 14.72
N ARG A 116 -1.27 10.41 14.99
CA ARG A 116 -0.64 10.51 16.33
C ARG A 116 -0.30 11.95 16.69
N THR A 117 -0.05 12.80 15.71
CA THR A 117 0.35 14.19 15.94
C THR A 117 -0.83 15.13 16.12
N ARG A 118 -2.04 14.66 15.98
CA ARG A 118 -3.25 15.42 16.30
C ARG A 118 -3.47 15.40 17.82
N VAL A 119 -3.17 16.51 18.42
CA VAL A 119 -3.36 16.71 19.85
C VAL A 119 -4.70 17.41 20.06
#